data_f213156b1177bba114c95f1946f4c995
#
_entry.id   f213156b1177bba114c95f1946f4c995
#
_cell.length_a   1.000
_cell.length_b   1.000
_cell.length_c   1.000
_cell.angle_alpha   90.00
_cell.angle_beta   90.00
_cell.angle_gamma   90.00
#
_symmetry.space_group_name_H-M   'P 1'
#
loop_
_entity.id
_entity.type
_entity.pdbx_description
1 polymer ?
#
loop_
_entity_poly.entity_id
_entity_poly.type
_entity_poly.pdbx_seq_one_letter_code
_entity_poly.pdbx_strand_id
1 'polypeptide(L)'
;RSKGLVNSGGIKGDNETIEKAIEAGMKWVGKSPYVWGGGRTEADVIAGRFDCSSLVHYCYASAGIQLGDRSSVTTWSLLTLGKSVPKEQMKRGDLIFFDTAGRNGHVGIYLGNGKFLNDSSTKGVSIGDLNSPYWSRYFNGNVRRIIE
;
A
#
# COMPACT_ATOMS: atom_id res chain seq x y z
N ARG A 1 21.61 4.16 -9.06
CA ARG A 1 21.32 3.75 -8.24
C ARG A 1 20.20 3.76 -7.89
N SER A 2 19.69 3.40 -7.94
CA SER A 2 18.55 3.36 -7.28
C SER A 2 18.82 3.58 -5.91
N LYS A 3 19.42 4.68 -5.64
CA LYS A 3 19.69 4.93 -4.30
C LYS A 3 18.50 4.83 -3.45
N GLY A 4 17.36 5.18 -3.91
CA GLY A 4 16.16 5.04 -3.14
C GLY A 4 15.87 3.61 -2.77
N LEU A 5 16.26 2.68 -3.63
CA LEU A 5 15.99 1.28 -3.39
C LEU A 5 16.83 0.68 -2.29
N VAL A 6 18.05 1.19 -2.12
CA VAL A 6 18.93 0.61 -1.14
C VAL A 6 18.91 1.33 0.17
N ASN A 7 18.30 2.47 0.20
CA ASN A 7 18.25 3.21 1.42
C ASN A 7 17.31 2.56 2.40
N SER A 8 17.81 2.18 3.54
CA SER A 8 17.00 1.52 4.54
C SER A 8 16.39 2.49 5.53
N GLY A 9 16.51 3.78 5.25
CA GLY A 9 16.14 4.80 6.18
C GLY A 9 15.00 4.52 7.13
N GLY A 10 13.84 4.24 6.59
CA GLY A 10 12.69 3.97 7.43
C GLY A 10 12.16 5.18 8.14
N ILE A 11 12.82 6.31 7.98
CA ILE A 11 12.39 7.56 8.55
C ILE A 11 11.87 8.40 7.42
N LYS A 12 10.81 9.12 7.67
CA LYS A 12 10.24 9.99 6.66
C LYS A 12 11.32 10.89 6.08
N GLY A 13 11.40 10.92 4.78
CA GLY A 13 12.35 11.76 4.07
C GLY A 13 13.69 11.12 3.79
N ASP A 14 14.00 9.99 4.44
CA ASP A 14 15.26 9.33 4.21
C ASP A 14 15.26 8.46 2.95
N ASN A 15 14.08 8.07 2.50
CA ASN A 15 13.97 7.24 1.30
C ASN A 15 13.03 7.92 0.32
N GLU A 16 13.62 8.55 -0.69
CA GLU A 16 12.84 9.30 -1.67
C GLU A 16 11.87 8.43 -2.45
N THR A 17 12.23 7.17 -2.69
CA THR A 17 11.35 6.28 -3.44
C THR A 17 10.08 5.98 -2.65
N ILE A 18 10.23 5.70 -1.36
CA ILE A 18 9.08 5.48 -0.49
C ILE A 18 8.21 6.73 -0.45
N GLU A 19 8.83 7.91 -0.31
CA GLU A 19 8.05 9.14 -0.23
C GLU A 19 7.31 9.44 -1.53
N LYS A 20 7.93 9.16 -2.68
CA LYS A 20 7.24 9.32 -3.96
C LYS A 20 6.07 8.37 -4.09
N ALA A 21 6.22 7.13 -3.64
CA ALA A 21 5.14 6.16 -3.67
C ALA A 21 3.96 6.64 -2.84
N ILE A 22 4.24 7.08 -1.62
CA ILE A 22 3.19 7.55 -0.72
C ILE A 22 2.52 8.81 -1.29
N GLU A 23 3.31 9.74 -1.80
CA GLU A 23 2.78 10.97 -2.36
C GLU A 23 1.81 10.70 -3.51
N ALA A 24 2.14 9.72 -4.35
CA ALA A 24 1.28 9.38 -5.48
C ALA A 24 -0.10 8.94 -5.02
N GLY A 25 -0.17 8.17 -3.94
CA GLY A 25 -1.46 7.75 -3.39
C GLY A 25 -2.16 8.85 -2.62
N MET A 26 -1.39 9.68 -1.91
CA MET A 26 -1.99 10.75 -1.10
C MET A 26 -2.79 11.73 -1.92
N LYS A 27 -2.41 11.97 -3.17
CA LYS A 27 -3.17 12.90 -4.00
C LYS A 27 -4.59 12.43 -4.27
N TRP A 28 -4.85 11.14 -4.11
CA TRP A 28 -6.19 10.58 -4.33
C TRP A 28 -7.01 10.47 -3.05
N VAL A 29 -6.44 10.77 -1.89
CA VAL A 29 -7.16 10.71 -0.61
C VAL A 29 -8.35 11.67 -0.66
N GLY A 30 -9.53 11.14 -0.36
CA GLY A 30 -10.76 11.91 -0.40
C GLY A 30 -11.31 12.14 -1.79
N LYS A 31 -10.66 11.63 -2.83
CA LYS A 31 -11.05 11.89 -4.22
C LYS A 31 -11.43 10.64 -5.00
N SER A 32 -10.87 9.49 -4.64
CA SER A 32 -11.10 8.26 -5.40
C SER A 32 -11.97 7.29 -4.62
N PRO A 33 -13.05 6.80 -5.23
CA PRO A 33 -13.87 5.79 -4.59
C PRO A 33 -13.19 4.43 -4.69
N TYR A 34 -13.68 3.46 -3.92
CA TYR A 34 -13.27 2.09 -4.09
C TYR A 34 -13.99 1.49 -5.30
N VAL A 35 -13.22 0.88 -6.21
CA VAL A 35 -13.79 0.22 -7.38
C VAL A 35 -13.21 -1.19 -7.46
N TRP A 36 -14.03 -2.20 -7.19
CA TRP A 36 -13.59 -3.59 -7.23
C TRP A 36 -13.05 -3.91 -8.62
N GLY A 37 -11.80 -4.40 -8.65
CA GLY A 37 -11.15 -4.72 -9.92
C GLY A 37 -10.59 -3.53 -10.68
N GLY A 38 -10.75 -2.31 -10.16
CA GLY A 38 -10.24 -1.11 -10.81
C GLY A 38 -8.72 -1.02 -10.74
N GLY A 39 -8.16 -0.09 -11.49
CA GLY A 39 -6.73 0.24 -11.42
C GLY A 39 -5.82 -0.67 -12.20
N ARG A 40 -6.37 -1.54 -13.05
CA ARG A 40 -5.57 -2.48 -13.82
C ARG A 40 -5.44 -2.10 -15.29
N THR A 41 -6.02 -0.99 -15.68
CA THR A 41 -5.89 -0.43 -17.02
C THR A 41 -5.42 1.01 -16.90
N GLU A 42 -4.87 1.52 -17.99
CA GLU A 42 -4.42 2.90 -18.02
C GLU A 42 -5.58 3.86 -17.79
N ALA A 43 -6.74 3.56 -18.37
CA ALA A 43 -7.91 4.41 -18.20
C ALA A 43 -8.33 4.52 -16.74
N ASP A 44 -8.31 3.41 -16.01
CA ASP A 44 -8.67 3.42 -14.59
C ASP A 44 -7.65 4.22 -13.78
N VAL A 45 -6.36 4.02 -14.06
CA VAL A 45 -5.31 4.72 -13.33
C VAL A 45 -5.45 6.23 -13.52
N ILE A 46 -5.65 6.67 -14.74
CA ILE A 46 -5.81 8.10 -15.03
C ILE A 46 -7.04 8.66 -14.31
N ALA A 47 -8.11 7.89 -14.25
CA ALA A 47 -9.35 8.33 -13.65
C ALA A 47 -9.38 8.17 -12.12
N GLY A 48 -8.35 7.56 -11.54
CA GLY A 48 -8.31 7.36 -10.09
C GLY A 48 -9.26 6.28 -9.60
N ARG A 49 -9.49 5.25 -10.40
CA ARG A 49 -10.35 4.14 -10.01
C ARG A 49 -9.48 2.95 -9.61
N PHE A 50 -9.43 2.65 -8.33
CA PHE A 50 -8.58 1.60 -7.77
C PHE A 50 -9.35 0.71 -6.81
N ASP A 51 -8.84 -0.50 -6.57
CA ASP A 51 -9.15 -1.25 -5.36
C ASP A 51 -7.90 -1.24 -4.47
N CYS A 52 -7.89 -2.04 -3.40
CA CYS A 52 -6.81 -1.94 -2.42
C CYS A 52 -5.45 -2.32 -2.99
N SER A 53 -5.38 -3.43 -3.72
CA SER A 53 -4.09 -3.91 -4.23
C SER A 53 -3.61 -3.09 -5.42
N SER A 54 -4.51 -2.64 -6.28
CA SER A 54 -4.10 -1.83 -7.42
C SER A 54 -3.64 -0.45 -6.98
N LEU A 55 -4.18 0.10 -5.90
CA LEU A 55 -3.67 1.35 -5.36
C LEU A 55 -2.22 1.20 -4.93
N VAL A 56 -1.90 0.11 -4.23
CA VAL A 56 -0.52 -0.14 -3.80
C VAL A 56 0.40 -0.27 -4.99
N HIS A 57 -0.04 -1.01 -6.01
CA HIS A 57 0.74 -1.16 -7.24
C HIS A 57 1.00 0.20 -7.89
N TYR A 58 -0.04 1.00 -8.01
CA TYR A 58 0.06 2.33 -8.61
C TYR A 58 1.05 3.22 -7.83
N CYS A 59 0.97 3.20 -6.51
CA CYS A 59 1.86 4.01 -5.69
C CYS A 59 3.32 3.69 -5.97
N TYR A 60 3.68 2.41 -5.90
CA TYR A 60 5.06 2.01 -6.11
C TYR A 60 5.49 2.17 -7.57
N ALA A 61 4.59 1.92 -8.51
CA ALA A 61 4.91 2.14 -9.93
C ALA A 61 5.22 3.60 -10.21
N SER A 62 4.52 4.52 -9.55
CA SER A 62 4.78 5.95 -9.68
C SER A 62 6.17 6.32 -9.20
N ALA A 63 6.74 5.52 -8.32
CA ALA A 63 8.09 5.73 -7.80
C ALA A 63 9.13 4.88 -8.54
N GLY A 64 8.73 4.21 -9.62
CA GLY A 64 9.66 3.42 -10.42
C GLY A 64 9.82 1.97 -9.98
N ILE A 65 8.99 1.50 -9.06
CA ILE A 65 9.08 0.13 -8.54
C ILE A 65 7.91 -0.69 -9.07
N GLN A 66 8.22 -1.71 -9.84
CA GLN A 66 7.20 -2.58 -10.41
C GLN A 66 6.86 -3.71 -9.42
N LEU A 67 5.64 -3.73 -8.94
CA LEU A 67 5.17 -4.77 -8.01
C LEU A 67 4.41 -5.87 -8.76
N GLY A 68 5.07 -6.44 -9.75
CA GLY A 68 4.45 -7.44 -10.59
C GLY A 68 3.58 -6.82 -11.66
N ASP A 69 2.82 -7.65 -12.34
CA ASP A 69 1.99 -7.22 -13.47
C ASP A 69 0.77 -6.46 -12.95
N ARG A 70 0.59 -5.23 -13.43
CA ARG A 70 -0.55 -4.41 -13.03
C ARG A 70 -1.89 -5.09 -13.36
N SER A 71 -1.96 -5.79 -14.46
CA SER A 71 -3.24 -6.37 -14.89
C SER A 71 -3.70 -7.53 -14.00
N SER A 72 -2.80 -8.11 -13.22
CA SER A 72 -3.13 -9.28 -12.41
C SER A 72 -2.82 -9.10 -10.92
N VAL A 73 -2.53 -7.88 -10.48
CA VAL A 73 -2.16 -7.66 -9.09
C VAL A 73 -3.33 -7.99 -8.15
N THR A 74 -3.00 -8.68 -7.05
CA THR A 74 -3.94 -9.00 -5.98
C THR A 74 -3.20 -8.87 -4.66
N THR A 75 -3.94 -8.92 -3.55
CA THR A 75 -3.30 -8.93 -2.24
C THR A 75 -2.36 -10.13 -2.12
N TRP A 76 -2.76 -11.28 -2.67
CA TRP A 76 -1.93 -12.49 -2.59
C TRP A 76 -0.67 -12.39 -3.42
N SER A 77 -0.72 -11.73 -4.59
CA SER A 77 0.50 -11.53 -5.37
C SER A 77 1.46 -10.60 -4.63
N LEU A 78 0.94 -9.59 -3.94
CA LEU A 78 1.79 -8.67 -3.18
C LEU A 78 2.45 -9.36 -1.98
N LEU A 79 1.80 -10.37 -1.40
CA LEU A 79 2.37 -11.12 -0.29
C LEU A 79 3.64 -11.90 -0.66
N THR A 80 3.88 -12.11 -1.95
CA THR A 80 5.07 -12.85 -2.38
C THR A 80 6.28 -11.94 -2.63
N LEU A 81 6.10 -10.62 -2.52
CA LEU A 81 7.13 -9.67 -2.89
C LEU A 81 7.90 -9.19 -1.66
N GLY A 82 9.12 -8.72 -1.90
CA GLY A 82 9.94 -8.19 -0.83
C GLY A 82 10.29 -9.24 0.20
N LYS A 83 10.39 -8.82 1.45
CA LYS A 83 10.68 -9.76 2.53
C LYS A 83 9.69 -9.59 3.66
N SER A 84 9.46 -10.67 4.39
CA SER A 84 8.60 -10.67 5.55
C SER A 84 9.28 -9.93 6.70
N VAL A 85 8.51 -9.12 7.40
CA VAL A 85 9.01 -8.32 8.53
C VAL A 85 8.07 -8.56 9.72
N PRO A 86 8.61 -8.77 10.92
CA PRO A 86 7.73 -8.84 12.10
C PRO A 86 6.97 -7.53 12.27
N LYS A 87 5.73 -7.63 12.70
CA LYS A 87 4.90 -6.42 12.82
C LYS A 87 5.50 -5.39 13.78
N GLU A 88 6.28 -5.85 14.77
CA GLU A 88 6.92 -4.95 15.72
C GLU A 88 8.02 -4.12 15.08
N GLN A 89 8.45 -4.49 13.88
CA GLN A 89 9.51 -3.80 13.16
C GLN A 89 9.01 -3.08 11.92
N MET A 90 7.69 -3.03 11.73
CA MET A 90 7.17 -2.37 10.53
C MET A 90 7.52 -0.90 10.53
N LYS A 91 7.75 -0.38 9.34
CA LYS A 91 8.10 1.02 9.18
C LYS A 91 7.49 1.59 7.91
N ARG A 92 7.56 2.89 7.79
CA ARG A 92 6.95 3.63 6.67
C ARG A 92 7.34 3.01 5.33
N GLY A 93 6.34 2.77 4.50
CA GLY A 93 6.52 2.14 3.18
C GLY A 93 6.21 0.66 3.16
N ASP A 94 6.17 0.01 4.31
CA ASP A 94 5.87 -1.42 4.34
C ASP A 94 4.41 -1.69 3.95
N LEU A 95 4.18 -2.81 3.29
CA LEU A 95 2.83 -3.26 2.98
C LEU A 95 2.30 -4.04 4.18
N ILE A 96 1.09 -3.71 4.60
CA ILE A 96 0.46 -4.37 5.75
C ILE A 96 -0.87 -4.96 5.31
N PHE A 97 -1.22 -6.10 5.87
CA PHE A 97 -2.33 -6.91 5.38
C PHE A 97 -3.40 -7.13 6.45
N PHE A 98 -4.62 -7.29 5.98
CA PHE A 98 -5.78 -7.37 6.86
C PHE A 98 -6.69 -8.50 6.40
N ASP A 99 -7.48 -9.04 7.31
CA ASP A 99 -8.41 -10.12 7.04
C ASP A 99 -9.85 -9.64 6.80
N THR A 100 -9.99 -8.45 6.21
CA THR A 100 -11.28 -8.03 5.72
C THR A 100 -11.51 -8.68 4.36
N ALA A 101 -12.74 -9.02 4.03
CA ALA A 101 -13.04 -9.69 2.76
C ALA A 101 -12.23 -10.99 2.62
N GLY A 102 -12.06 -11.70 3.72
CA GLY A 102 -11.31 -12.95 3.73
C GLY A 102 -9.87 -12.78 4.17
N ARG A 103 -9.17 -13.90 4.28
CA ARG A 103 -7.79 -13.92 4.76
C ARG A 103 -6.90 -13.15 3.82
N ASN A 104 -6.15 -12.19 4.37
CA ASN A 104 -5.30 -11.30 3.60
C ASN A 104 -6.06 -10.58 2.47
N GLY A 105 -7.35 -10.35 2.67
CA GLY A 105 -8.17 -9.76 1.61
C GLY A 105 -7.99 -8.27 1.41
N HIS A 106 -7.20 -7.62 2.26
CA HIS A 106 -6.98 -6.16 2.16
C HIS A 106 -5.53 -5.82 2.44
N VAL A 107 -5.06 -4.73 1.84
CA VAL A 107 -3.67 -4.31 1.97
C VAL A 107 -3.61 -2.78 1.99
N GLY A 108 -2.62 -2.26 2.70
CA GLY A 108 -2.34 -0.83 2.70
C GLY A 108 -0.84 -0.59 2.82
N ILE A 109 -0.45 0.67 2.77
CA ILE A 109 0.94 1.09 2.93
C ILE A 109 1.08 1.79 4.26
N TYR A 110 1.96 1.28 5.11
CA TYR A 110 2.16 1.85 6.43
C TYR A 110 2.83 3.22 6.34
N LEU A 111 2.32 4.18 7.09
CA LEU A 111 2.84 5.56 7.06
C LEU A 111 3.64 5.91 8.31
N GLY A 112 3.62 5.05 9.31
CA GLY A 112 4.20 5.35 10.62
C GLY A 112 3.13 5.82 11.58
N ASN A 113 3.44 5.80 12.87
CA ASN A 113 2.55 6.26 13.93
C ASN A 113 1.17 5.61 13.92
N GLY A 114 1.11 4.36 13.47
CA GLY A 114 -0.14 3.62 13.45
C GLY A 114 -1.06 3.96 12.29
N LYS A 115 -0.64 4.80 11.35
CA LYS A 115 -1.48 5.20 10.22
C LYS A 115 -1.09 4.45 8.97
N PHE A 116 -2.03 4.31 8.03
CA PHE A 116 -1.73 3.67 6.77
C PHE A 116 -2.62 4.22 5.66
N LEU A 117 -2.07 4.20 4.44
CA LEU A 117 -2.76 4.62 3.24
C LEU A 117 -3.44 3.40 2.63
N ASN A 118 -4.72 3.50 2.31
CA ASN A 118 -5.42 2.37 1.72
C ASN A 118 -6.62 2.82 0.90
N ASP A 119 -7.19 1.87 0.16
CA ASP A 119 -8.43 2.09 -0.57
C ASP A 119 -9.47 1.18 0.06
N SER A 120 -10.26 1.72 0.97
CA SER A 120 -11.25 0.92 1.69
C SER A 120 -12.59 0.92 0.97
N SER A 121 -13.32 -0.18 1.09
CA SER A 121 -14.58 -0.32 0.37
C SER A 121 -15.62 0.71 0.82
N THR A 122 -15.49 1.26 2.03
CA THR A 122 -16.47 2.22 2.54
C THR A 122 -16.04 3.67 2.34
N LYS A 123 -14.73 3.95 2.34
CA LYS A 123 -14.25 5.33 2.30
C LYS A 123 -13.45 5.67 1.06
N GLY A 124 -13.13 4.68 0.22
CA GLY A 124 -12.25 4.93 -0.90
C GLY A 124 -10.82 5.13 -0.44
N VAL A 125 -10.04 5.86 -1.22
CA VAL A 125 -8.65 6.14 -0.86
C VAL A 125 -8.64 7.05 0.36
N SER A 126 -8.03 6.58 1.44
CA SER A 126 -8.12 7.24 2.74
C SER A 126 -6.97 6.81 3.63
N ILE A 127 -6.86 7.50 4.78
CA ILE A 127 -5.87 7.16 5.79
C ILE A 127 -6.58 6.38 6.89
N GLY A 128 -6.12 5.16 7.15
CA GLY A 128 -6.65 4.34 8.24
C GLY A 128 -5.78 4.45 9.47
N ASP A 129 -6.34 4.04 10.61
CA ASP A 129 -5.65 4.05 11.89
C ASP A 129 -5.66 2.64 12.47
N LEU A 130 -4.48 2.05 12.61
CA LEU A 130 -4.36 0.69 13.17
C LEU A 130 -4.85 0.60 14.60
N ASN A 131 -4.92 1.72 15.31
CA ASN A 131 -5.38 1.74 16.70
C ASN A 131 -6.89 1.86 16.80
N SER A 132 -7.59 2.05 15.69
CA SER A 132 -9.05 2.09 15.72
C SER A 132 -9.59 0.69 15.96
N PRO A 133 -10.81 0.57 16.55
CA PRO A 133 -11.37 -0.75 16.84
C PRO A 133 -11.50 -1.63 15.59
N TYR A 134 -11.92 -1.05 14.49
CA TYR A 134 -12.11 -1.82 13.27
C TYR A 134 -10.79 -2.37 12.73
N TRP A 135 -9.81 -1.50 12.51
CA TRP A 135 -8.57 -1.93 11.87
C TRP A 135 -7.70 -2.77 12.81
N SER A 136 -7.71 -2.48 14.12
CA SER A 136 -6.96 -3.32 15.06
C SER A 136 -7.47 -4.75 15.07
N ARG A 137 -8.77 -4.92 14.83
CA ARG A 137 -9.36 -6.24 14.79
C ARG A 137 -8.93 -7.04 13.57
N TYR A 138 -8.75 -6.37 12.43
CA TYR A 138 -8.50 -7.08 11.17
C TYR A 138 -7.05 -7.12 10.73
N PHE A 139 -6.19 -6.29 11.29
CA PHE A 139 -4.76 -6.35 10.97
C PHE A 139 -4.22 -7.71 11.40
N ASN A 140 -3.65 -8.45 10.45
CA ASN A 140 -3.27 -9.84 10.73
C ASN A 140 -1.79 -10.02 11.04
N GLY A 141 -1.01 -8.95 11.07
CA GLY A 141 0.42 -9.02 11.40
C GLY A 141 1.33 -9.34 10.22
N ASN A 142 0.79 -9.61 9.05
CA ASN A 142 1.63 -9.83 7.87
C ASN A 142 2.11 -8.50 7.34
N VAL A 143 3.43 -8.39 7.19
CA VAL A 143 4.09 -7.17 6.73
C VAL A 143 5.13 -7.55 5.69
N ARG A 144 5.13 -6.87 4.55
CA ARG A 144 6.11 -7.11 3.49
C ARG A 144 6.89 -5.82 3.23
N ARG A 145 8.21 -5.92 3.26
CA ARG A 145 9.07 -4.76 3.00
C ARG A 145 9.60 -4.83 1.59
N ILE A 146 9.21 -3.85 0.79
CA ILE A 146 9.62 -3.77 -0.60
C ILE A 146 10.97 -3.07 -0.72
N ILE A 147 11.17 -2.01 0.06
CA ILE A 147 12.40 -1.22 0.01
C ILE A 147 13.02 -1.19 1.39
N GLU A 148 14.29 -1.57 1.46
CA GLU A 148 15.03 -1.60 2.71
C GLU A 148 15.32 -0.24 3.28
#